data_aa7cf4877f3a569513ee3c035df2cdb3
#
_entry.id   aa7cf4877f3a569513ee3c035df2cdb3
#
_cell.length_a   1.000
_cell.length_b   1.000
_cell.length_c   1.000
_cell.angle_alpha   90.00
_cell.angle_beta   90.00
_cell.angle_gamma   90.00
#
_symmetry.space_group_name_H-M   'P 1'
#
loop_
_entity.id
_entity.type
_entity.pdbx_description
1 polymer ?
#
loop_
_entity_poly.entity_id
_entity_poly.type
_entity_poly.pdbx_seq_one_letter_code
_entity_poly.pdbx_strand_id
1 'polypeptide(L)'
;GDPGVYGMAGLVLELIQKIPEEKRPKCEIIPGLTAANTAAAALGAPLMHDYAVISLSDLMTPWEQIQKRARLAAEGDFVIAIYNPKSRGRTTYLDQIRNIILQFRKPGTPVGIVRKAGRPGMNWTISTLEKLPEEDVDMQSTVIIGNSNSYIADGHIITPRGYKL
;
A
#
# COMPACT_ATOMS: atom_id res chain seq x y z
N GLY A 1 -7.03 11.29 -3.70
CA GLY A 1 -6.22 10.23 -4.29
C GLY A 1 -6.25 10.24 -5.80
N ASP A 2 -5.56 9.30 -6.42
CA ASP A 2 -5.62 9.10 -7.87
C ASP A 2 -6.87 8.29 -8.24
N PRO A 3 -7.66 8.69 -9.25
CA PRO A 3 -8.89 8.00 -9.62
C PRO A 3 -8.65 6.63 -10.31
N GLY A 4 -7.45 6.38 -10.85
CA GLY A 4 -7.06 5.14 -11.52
C GLY A 4 -6.44 4.08 -10.59
N VAL A 5 -6.03 4.47 -9.35
CA VAL A 5 -5.38 3.53 -8.41
C VAL A 5 -6.36 3.11 -7.33
N TYR A 6 -6.96 1.93 -7.46
CA TYR A 6 -8.06 1.43 -6.63
C TYR A 6 -9.23 2.43 -6.51
N GLY A 7 -9.43 3.24 -7.58
CA GLY A 7 -10.43 4.29 -7.66
C GLY A 7 -11.55 3.96 -8.66
N MET A 8 -12.36 4.95 -8.96
CA MET A 8 -13.59 4.78 -9.76
C MET A 8 -13.36 4.89 -11.28
N ALA A 9 -12.17 5.32 -11.75
CA ALA A 9 -11.95 5.61 -13.17
C ALA A 9 -12.22 4.38 -14.06
N GLY A 10 -11.72 3.20 -13.68
CA GLY A 10 -11.96 1.97 -14.43
C GLY A 10 -13.44 1.63 -14.55
N LEU A 11 -14.18 1.68 -13.44
CA LEU A 11 -15.62 1.41 -13.43
C LEU A 11 -16.40 2.41 -14.30
N VAL A 12 -16.05 3.70 -14.25
CA VAL A 12 -16.68 4.73 -15.09
C VAL A 12 -16.44 4.43 -16.57
N LEU A 13 -15.20 4.10 -16.95
CA LEU A 13 -14.86 3.75 -18.34
C LEU A 13 -15.60 2.49 -18.81
N GLU A 14 -15.72 1.45 -17.97
CA GLU A 14 -16.49 0.24 -18.29
C GLU A 14 -17.98 0.54 -18.47
N LEU A 15 -18.56 1.43 -17.66
CA LEU A 15 -19.96 1.84 -17.80
C LEU A 15 -20.18 2.66 -19.08
N ILE A 16 -19.27 3.53 -19.45
CA ILE A 16 -19.34 4.31 -20.70
C ILE A 16 -19.35 3.39 -21.92
N GLN A 17 -18.61 2.28 -21.90
CA GLN A 17 -18.63 1.30 -23.01
C GLN A 17 -19.99 0.63 -23.25
N LYS A 18 -20.88 0.62 -22.24
CA LYS A 18 -22.24 0.09 -22.39
C LYS A 18 -23.22 1.07 -23.05
N ILE A 19 -22.79 2.33 -23.27
CA ILE A 19 -23.57 3.37 -23.94
C ILE A 19 -23.28 3.30 -25.45
N PRO A 20 -24.30 3.43 -26.33
CA PRO A 20 -24.09 3.55 -27.78
C PRO A 20 -23.07 4.63 -28.12
N GLU A 21 -22.18 4.37 -29.07
CA GLU A 21 -21.01 5.19 -29.36
C GLU A 21 -21.34 6.66 -29.56
N GLU A 22 -22.42 6.94 -30.32
CA GLU A 22 -22.88 8.29 -30.62
C GLU A 22 -23.41 9.08 -29.40
N LYS A 23 -23.66 8.38 -28.27
CA LYS A 23 -24.16 8.98 -26.99
C LYS A 23 -23.12 8.95 -25.88
N ARG A 24 -21.92 8.43 -26.13
CA ARG A 24 -20.88 8.32 -25.10
C ARG A 24 -20.41 9.71 -24.67
N PRO A 25 -20.41 10.03 -23.38
CA PRO A 25 -19.79 11.26 -22.90
C PRO A 25 -18.27 11.21 -23.07
N LYS A 26 -17.64 12.35 -23.31
CA LYS A 26 -16.19 12.47 -23.17
C LYS A 26 -15.81 12.29 -21.72
N CYS A 27 -14.78 11.48 -21.47
CA CYS A 27 -14.23 11.22 -20.15
C CYS A 27 -12.74 11.53 -20.16
N GLU A 28 -12.33 12.40 -19.24
CA GLU A 28 -10.93 12.73 -18.98
C GLU A 28 -10.56 12.26 -17.57
N ILE A 29 -9.41 11.58 -17.45
CA ILE A 29 -8.90 11.12 -16.18
C ILE A 29 -7.81 12.09 -15.74
N ILE A 30 -8.10 12.86 -14.68
CA ILE A 30 -7.14 13.79 -14.08
C ILE A 30 -6.33 13.04 -13.03
N PRO A 31 -4.99 12.91 -13.17
CA PRO A 31 -4.18 12.19 -12.21
C PRO A 31 -4.13 12.88 -10.84
N GLY A 32 -3.95 12.10 -9.81
CA GLY A 32 -3.83 12.59 -8.44
C GLY A 32 -2.74 11.87 -7.67
N LEU A 33 -2.47 12.30 -6.44
CA LEU A 33 -1.53 11.63 -5.55
C LEU A 33 -2.19 10.37 -4.96
N THR A 34 -1.52 9.24 -5.12
CA THR A 34 -1.98 7.98 -4.50
C THR A 34 -1.75 8.01 -2.98
N ALA A 35 -2.49 7.19 -2.24
CA ALA A 35 -2.27 7.05 -0.80
C ALA A 35 -0.86 6.54 -0.47
N ALA A 36 -0.28 5.68 -1.33
CA ALA A 36 1.10 5.21 -1.17
C ALA A 36 2.11 6.36 -1.25
N ASN A 37 2.00 7.23 -2.27
CA ASN A 37 2.91 8.36 -2.44
C ASN A 37 2.79 9.35 -1.29
N THR A 38 1.56 9.64 -0.86
CA THR A 38 1.32 10.57 0.25
C THR A 38 1.82 10.00 1.58
N ALA A 39 1.60 8.71 1.81
CA ALA A 39 2.12 8.03 2.99
C ALA A 39 3.66 7.98 2.98
N ALA A 40 4.27 7.68 1.84
CA ALA A 40 5.71 7.65 1.69
C ALA A 40 6.35 9.02 2.03
N ALA A 41 5.75 10.11 1.54
CA ALA A 41 6.23 11.46 1.84
C ALA A 41 6.19 11.80 3.34
N ALA A 42 5.21 11.28 4.08
CA ALA A 42 5.14 11.46 5.55
C ALA A 42 6.18 10.62 6.30
N LEU A 43 6.61 9.50 5.72
CA LEU A 43 7.55 8.55 6.33
C LEU A 43 9.02 8.80 5.93
N GLY A 44 9.29 9.66 4.95
CA GLY A 44 10.61 9.91 4.38
C GLY A 44 10.72 9.46 2.93
N ALA A 45 11.55 8.47 2.64
CA ALA A 45 11.79 7.99 1.27
C ALA A 45 11.72 6.44 1.16
N PRO A 46 10.65 5.78 1.62
CA PRO A 46 10.55 4.33 1.58
C PRO A 46 10.36 3.77 0.16
N LEU A 47 9.87 4.57 -0.79
CA LEU A 47 9.54 4.16 -2.16
C LEU A 47 10.59 4.55 -3.20
N MET A 48 11.85 4.76 -2.79
CA MET A 48 12.94 5.09 -3.73
C MET A 48 13.35 3.92 -4.64
N HIS A 49 12.90 2.72 -4.36
CA HIS A 49 13.13 1.51 -5.16
C HIS A 49 11.81 0.92 -5.64
N ASP A 50 11.86 -0.22 -6.32
CA ASP A 50 10.66 -0.90 -6.83
C ASP A 50 9.69 -1.22 -5.68
N TYR A 51 8.42 -0.97 -5.91
CA TYR A 51 7.38 -1.23 -4.91
C TYR A 51 6.12 -1.80 -5.54
N ALA A 52 5.41 -2.61 -4.75
CA ALA A 52 4.12 -3.17 -5.10
C ALA A 52 3.01 -2.54 -4.24
N VAL A 53 1.86 -2.27 -4.84
CA VAL A 53 0.66 -1.81 -4.11
C VAL A 53 -0.33 -2.97 -4.06
N ILE A 54 -0.74 -3.37 -2.85
CA ILE A 54 -1.62 -4.52 -2.63
C ILE A 54 -2.77 -4.10 -1.72
N SER A 55 -4.00 -4.29 -2.19
CA SER A 55 -5.20 -4.11 -1.37
C SER A 55 -5.56 -5.43 -0.68
N LEU A 56 -5.85 -5.39 0.63
CA LEU A 56 -6.35 -6.54 1.38
C LEU A 56 -7.88 -6.67 1.30
N SER A 57 -8.53 -5.92 0.43
CA SER A 57 -9.97 -6.08 0.19
C SER A 57 -10.23 -7.31 -0.67
N ASP A 58 -10.93 -8.28 -0.12
CA ASP A 58 -11.33 -9.53 -0.76
C ASP A 58 -12.72 -9.49 -1.45
N LEU A 59 -13.31 -8.29 -1.55
CA LEU A 59 -14.63 -8.11 -2.16
C LEU A 59 -14.65 -8.48 -3.65
N MET A 60 -13.57 -8.15 -4.37
CA MET A 60 -13.46 -8.34 -5.83
C MET A 60 -12.29 -9.25 -6.22
N THR A 61 -11.48 -9.69 -5.25
CA THR A 61 -10.29 -10.52 -5.47
C THR A 61 -10.24 -11.63 -4.44
N PRO A 62 -10.17 -12.91 -4.81
CA PRO A 62 -10.05 -14.01 -3.86
C PRO A 62 -8.86 -13.84 -2.92
N TRP A 63 -9.05 -14.19 -1.65
CA TRP A 63 -8.05 -14.03 -0.60
C TRP A 63 -6.73 -14.75 -0.92
N GLU A 64 -6.80 -15.95 -1.46
CA GLU A 64 -5.63 -16.75 -1.86
C GLU A 64 -4.80 -16.03 -2.93
N GLN A 65 -5.45 -15.27 -3.83
CA GLN A 65 -4.75 -14.48 -4.82
C GLN A 65 -4.04 -13.27 -4.20
N ILE A 66 -4.64 -12.63 -3.20
CA ILE A 66 -4.03 -11.54 -2.44
C ILE A 66 -2.78 -12.06 -1.70
N GLN A 67 -2.90 -13.20 -1.02
CA GLN A 67 -1.78 -13.84 -0.33
C GLN A 67 -0.64 -14.21 -1.31
N LYS A 68 -0.97 -14.77 -2.48
CA LYS A 68 0.01 -15.09 -3.52
C LYS A 68 0.75 -13.84 -3.99
N ARG A 69 0.05 -12.73 -4.23
CA ARG A 69 0.67 -11.46 -4.64
C ARG A 69 1.60 -10.91 -3.55
N ALA A 70 1.19 -10.96 -2.29
CA ALA A 70 2.03 -10.53 -1.17
C ALA A 70 3.29 -11.38 -1.04
N ARG A 71 3.18 -12.71 -1.20
CA ARG A 71 4.32 -13.63 -1.23
C ARG A 71 5.30 -13.28 -2.35
N LEU A 72 4.83 -13.15 -3.59
CA LEU A 72 5.67 -12.85 -4.75
C LEU A 72 6.35 -11.47 -4.63
N ALA A 73 5.65 -10.47 -4.11
CA ALA A 73 6.24 -9.15 -3.86
C ALA A 73 7.32 -9.22 -2.76
N ALA A 74 7.10 -10.01 -1.72
CA ALA A 74 8.09 -10.21 -0.68
C ALA A 74 9.30 -11.01 -1.18
N GLU A 75 9.10 -12.09 -1.94
CA GLU A 75 10.15 -12.90 -2.54
C GLU A 75 10.99 -12.09 -3.54
N GLY A 76 10.34 -11.23 -4.34
CA GLY A 76 11.00 -10.32 -5.29
C GLY A 76 11.65 -9.09 -4.65
N ASP A 77 11.67 -8.99 -3.32
CA ASP A 77 12.27 -7.90 -2.54
C ASP A 77 11.69 -6.50 -2.83
N PHE A 78 10.42 -6.42 -3.24
CA PHE A 78 9.73 -5.14 -3.39
C PHE A 78 9.42 -4.49 -2.04
N VAL A 79 9.46 -3.17 -1.97
CA VAL A 79 8.74 -2.45 -0.91
C VAL A 79 7.24 -2.69 -1.12
N ILE A 80 6.47 -2.92 -0.06
CA ILE A 80 5.06 -3.28 -0.19
C ILE A 80 4.18 -2.21 0.46
N ALA A 81 3.35 -1.54 -0.34
CA ALA A 81 2.34 -0.61 0.14
C ALA A 81 0.98 -1.34 0.24
N ILE A 82 0.46 -1.46 1.45
CA ILE A 82 -0.80 -2.16 1.72
C ILE A 82 -1.94 -1.16 1.87
N TYR A 83 -3.00 -1.36 1.08
CA TYR A 83 -4.27 -0.65 1.14
C TYR A 83 -5.34 -1.50 1.79
N ASN A 84 -6.33 -0.85 2.42
CA ASN A 84 -7.43 -1.51 3.12
C ASN A 84 -6.94 -2.59 4.12
N PRO A 85 -5.95 -2.27 4.98
CA PRO A 85 -5.26 -3.26 5.81
C PRO A 85 -6.19 -3.95 6.81
N LYS A 86 -7.26 -3.27 7.25
CA LYS A 86 -8.18 -3.78 8.26
C LYS A 86 -9.60 -3.28 8.03
N SER A 87 -10.60 -4.05 8.40
CA SER A 87 -12.00 -3.62 8.47
C SER A 87 -12.73 -4.38 9.59
N ARG A 88 -14.00 -4.04 9.84
CA ARG A 88 -14.81 -4.73 10.88
C ARG A 88 -14.88 -6.25 10.67
N GLY A 89 -14.95 -6.71 9.41
CA GLY A 89 -15.01 -8.15 9.08
C GLY A 89 -13.64 -8.79 8.76
N ARG A 90 -12.55 -8.00 8.69
CA ARG A 90 -11.22 -8.45 8.27
C ARG A 90 -10.17 -8.00 9.29
N THR A 91 -10.22 -8.58 10.46
CA THR A 91 -9.34 -8.20 11.59
C THR A 91 -8.00 -8.90 11.55
N THR A 92 -7.89 -10.09 10.92
CA THR A 92 -6.69 -10.95 10.91
C THR A 92 -5.89 -10.91 9.60
N TYR A 93 -6.40 -10.27 8.54
CA TYR A 93 -5.78 -10.32 7.21
C TYR A 93 -4.38 -9.69 7.18
N LEU A 94 -4.21 -8.56 7.86
CA LEU A 94 -2.90 -7.91 7.95
C LEU A 94 -1.87 -8.83 8.64
N ASP A 95 -2.25 -9.52 9.71
CA ASP A 95 -1.38 -10.46 10.43
C ASP A 95 -1.01 -11.67 9.56
N GLN A 96 -1.95 -12.20 8.78
CA GLN A 96 -1.69 -13.30 7.85
C GLN A 96 -0.69 -12.84 6.76
N ILE A 97 -0.88 -11.66 6.18
CA ILE A 97 0.05 -11.09 5.20
C ILE A 97 1.43 -10.82 5.81
N ARG A 98 1.48 -10.26 7.03
CA ARG A 98 2.72 -10.09 7.79
C ARG A 98 3.47 -11.43 7.94
N ASN A 99 2.78 -12.50 8.33
CA ASN A 99 3.40 -13.82 8.51
C ASN A 99 3.93 -14.40 7.19
N ILE A 100 3.29 -14.12 6.06
CA ILE A 100 3.80 -14.46 4.73
C ILE A 100 5.09 -13.67 4.44
N ILE A 101 5.08 -12.36 4.68
CA ILE A 101 6.22 -11.48 4.42
C ILE A 101 7.42 -11.84 5.30
N LEU A 102 7.19 -12.24 6.57
CA LEU A 102 8.26 -12.68 7.49
C LEU A 102 9.03 -13.91 7.01
N GLN A 103 8.53 -14.68 6.04
CA GLN A 103 9.28 -15.77 5.43
C GLN A 103 10.44 -15.26 4.55
N PHE A 104 10.39 -13.98 4.14
CA PHE A 104 11.34 -13.35 3.21
C PHE A 104 12.01 -12.11 3.80
N ARG A 105 11.55 -11.61 4.94
CA ARG A 105 12.01 -10.38 5.59
C ARG A 105 12.43 -10.65 7.03
N LYS A 106 13.38 -9.84 7.49
CA LYS A 106 13.79 -9.85 8.91
C LYS A 106 12.66 -9.27 9.78
N PRO A 107 12.50 -9.75 11.04
CA PRO A 107 11.54 -9.16 11.99
C PRO A 107 11.69 -7.66 12.15
N GLY A 108 12.92 -7.14 12.18
CA GLY A 108 13.24 -5.72 12.31
C GLY A 108 13.07 -4.89 11.02
N THR A 109 12.52 -5.47 9.92
CA THR A 109 12.24 -4.69 8.69
C THR A 109 11.34 -3.50 9.02
N PRO A 110 11.71 -2.26 8.58
CA PRO A 110 10.92 -1.06 8.83
C PRO A 110 9.51 -1.16 8.29
N VAL A 111 8.56 -0.69 9.09
CA VAL A 111 7.15 -0.55 8.71
C VAL A 111 6.68 0.85 9.07
N GLY A 112 6.07 1.53 8.10
CA GLY A 112 5.39 2.80 8.31
C GLY A 112 3.89 2.64 8.21
N ILE A 113 3.15 3.20 9.17
CA ILE A 113 1.69 3.22 9.21
C ILE A 113 1.25 4.67 9.14
N VAL A 114 0.49 5.03 8.11
CA VAL A 114 -0.01 6.40 7.94
C VAL A 114 -1.54 6.37 7.88
N ARG A 115 -2.18 6.99 8.86
CA ARG A 115 -3.63 7.15 8.89
C ARG A 115 -4.03 8.44 8.18
N LYS A 116 -5.12 8.38 7.42
CA LYS A 116 -5.69 9.53 6.70
C LYS A 116 -4.66 10.25 5.83
N ALA A 117 -3.80 9.51 5.11
CA ALA A 117 -2.76 10.08 4.26
C ALA A 117 -3.31 11.20 3.36
N GLY A 118 -2.73 12.42 3.48
CA GLY A 118 -3.13 13.61 2.74
C GLY A 118 -4.50 14.21 3.11
N ARG A 119 -5.03 13.90 4.28
CA ARG A 119 -6.32 14.41 4.78
C ARG A 119 -6.17 15.09 6.14
N PRO A 120 -7.11 15.96 6.55
CA PRO A 120 -7.12 16.52 7.90
C PRO A 120 -7.06 15.43 8.98
N GLY A 121 -6.18 15.62 9.96
CA GLY A 121 -5.94 14.65 11.03
C GLY A 121 -5.01 13.50 10.62
N MET A 122 -4.21 13.67 9.55
CA MET A 122 -3.14 12.72 9.21
C MET A 122 -2.18 12.56 10.38
N ASN A 123 -1.84 11.31 10.69
CA ASN A 123 -0.79 10.95 11.63
C ASN A 123 -0.07 9.70 11.13
N TRP A 124 1.13 9.44 11.65
CA TRP A 124 1.93 8.28 11.26
C TRP A 124 2.75 7.74 12.42
N THR A 125 3.07 6.46 12.31
CA THR A 125 3.95 5.72 13.21
C THR A 125 4.98 4.96 12.39
N ILE A 126 6.23 4.94 12.84
CA ILE A 126 7.27 4.07 12.31
C ILE A 126 7.52 2.96 13.31
N SER A 127 7.48 1.73 12.84
CA SER A 127 7.59 0.51 13.63
C SER A 127 8.41 -0.53 12.87
N THR A 128 8.32 -1.79 13.28
CA THR A 128 8.96 -2.93 12.62
C THR A 128 7.93 -4.00 12.24
N LEU A 129 8.32 -4.89 11.33
CA LEU A 129 7.44 -5.97 10.86
C LEU A 129 6.98 -6.89 12.00
N GLU A 130 7.84 -7.16 12.98
CA GLU A 130 7.50 -7.96 14.15
C GLU A 130 6.45 -7.30 15.05
N LYS A 131 6.53 -5.96 15.21
CA LYS A 131 5.64 -5.17 16.07
C LYS A 131 4.34 -4.73 15.39
N LEU A 132 4.19 -4.94 14.08
CA LEU A 132 3.00 -4.51 13.35
C LEU A 132 1.66 -4.95 13.97
N PRO A 133 1.51 -6.14 14.61
CA PRO A 133 0.25 -6.52 15.26
C PRO A 133 -0.13 -5.65 16.47
N GLU A 134 0.84 -4.98 17.09
CA GLU A 134 0.64 -4.12 18.27
C GLU A 134 0.19 -2.70 17.88
N GLU A 135 0.29 -2.36 16.60
CA GLU A 135 0.04 -1.02 16.09
C GLU A 135 -1.44 -0.75 15.80
N ASP A 136 -1.85 0.52 15.99
CA ASP A 136 -3.21 0.97 15.69
C ASP A 136 -3.40 1.14 14.17
N VAL A 137 -3.91 0.08 13.54
CA VAL A 137 -4.20 0.05 12.10
C VAL A 137 -5.69 -0.06 11.88
N ASP A 138 -6.24 0.82 11.04
CA ASP A 138 -7.65 0.84 10.67
C ASP A 138 -7.87 0.88 9.15
N MET A 139 -9.13 1.02 8.72
CA MET A 139 -9.51 1.09 7.30
C MET A 139 -8.94 2.33 6.58
N GLN A 140 -8.59 3.39 7.30
CA GLN A 140 -8.05 4.63 6.75
C GLN A 140 -6.51 4.65 6.75
N SER A 141 -5.90 3.55 7.16
CA SER A 141 -4.46 3.40 7.21
C SER A 141 -3.90 2.92 5.87
N THR A 142 -2.71 3.41 5.54
CA THR A 142 -1.81 2.86 4.52
C THR A 142 -0.59 2.33 5.24
N VAL A 143 -0.23 1.06 5.01
CA VAL A 143 0.94 0.44 5.64
C VAL A 143 2.02 0.27 4.57
N ILE A 144 3.23 0.77 4.82
CA ILE A 144 4.38 0.60 3.93
C ILE A 144 5.40 -0.28 4.65
N ILE A 145 5.69 -1.44 4.06
CA ILE A 145 6.67 -2.41 4.56
C ILE A 145 7.92 -2.31 3.69
N GLY A 146 9.06 -2.05 4.30
CA GLY A 146 10.34 -1.93 3.63
C GLY A 146 10.81 -3.23 2.96
N ASN A 147 11.83 -3.11 2.11
CA ASN A 147 12.54 -4.26 1.55
C ASN A 147 13.76 -4.66 2.42
N SER A 148 14.59 -5.58 1.93
CA SER A 148 15.76 -6.08 2.67
C SER A 148 16.80 -5.00 2.99
N ASN A 149 16.83 -3.89 2.22
CA ASN A 149 17.77 -2.78 2.35
C ASN A 149 17.18 -1.57 3.07
N SER A 150 15.89 -1.57 3.39
CA SER A 150 15.24 -0.45 4.07
C SER A 150 15.74 -0.32 5.51
N TYR A 151 15.92 0.90 5.97
CA TYR A 151 16.34 1.20 7.33
C TYR A 151 15.66 2.47 7.87
N ILE A 152 15.76 2.67 9.18
CA ILE A 152 15.26 3.86 9.86
C ILE A 152 16.44 4.75 10.23
N ALA A 153 16.37 6.03 9.87
CA ALA A 153 17.34 7.05 10.27
C ALA A 153 16.61 8.38 10.54
N ASP A 154 16.93 9.03 11.63
CA ASP A 154 16.40 10.35 12.03
C ASP A 154 14.86 10.44 11.92
N GLY A 155 14.16 9.37 12.33
CA GLY A 155 12.70 9.32 12.29
C GLY A 155 12.12 9.15 10.89
N HIS A 156 12.91 8.72 9.90
CA HIS A 156 12.49 8.46 8.53
C HIS A 156 12.76 7.00 8.14
N ILE A 157 11.93 6.46 7.26
CA ILE A 157 12.21 5.20 6.55
C ILE A 157 12.88 5.54 5.23
N ILE A 158 14.02 4.93 4.98
CA ILE A 158 14.79 5.10 3.75
C ILE A 158 14.97 3.73 3.10
N THR A 159 14.65 3.64 1.81
CA THR A 159 14.99 2.48 0.97
C THR A 159 16.05 2.94 -0.05
N PRO A 160 17.32 2.54 0.10
CA PRO A 160 18.39 3.01 -0.77
C PRO A 160 18.19 2.55 -2.22
N ARG A 161 18.50 3.43 -3.17
CA ARG A 161 18.52 3.08 -4.59
C ARG A 161 19.86 2.47 -5.05
N GLY A 162 20.87 2.47 -4.18
CA GLY A 162 22.20 1.93 -4.48
C GLY A 162 23.20 2.97 -5.00
N TYR A 163 22.97 4.26 -4.74
CA TYR A 163 23.99 5.28 -4.99
C TYR A 163 25.24 5.01 -4.13
N LYS A 164 26.41 5.14 -4.76
CA LYS A 164 27.69 5.17 -4.02
C LYS A 164 27.89 6.60 -3.50
N LEU A 165 27.68 6.81 -2.23
CA LEU A 165 27.86 8.06 -1.50
C LEU A 165 29.25 8.10 -0.86
#